data_e11179c004b263c50e7cb6941b274a3d
#
_entry.id   e11179c004b263c50e7cb6941b274a3d
#
_cell.length_a   1.000
_cell.length_b   1.000
_cell.length_c   1.000
_cell.angle_alpha   90.00
_cell.angle_beta   90.00
_cell.angle_gamma   90.00
#
_symmetry.space_group_name_H-M   'P 1'
#
loop_
_entity.id
_entity.type
_entity.pdbx_description
1 polymer ?
#
loop_
_entity_poly.entity_id
_entity_poly.type
_entity_poly.pdbx_seq_one_letter_code
_entity_poly.pdbx_strand_id
1 'polypeptide(L)'
;MLRTHHAGELRAANVGQEVVLAGWVAKRRDHGGVAFIDLRDASGVAQVVVRDEVLASSGAHDLRNEFCVKVTGVVETRPEGNANPDLPTGDIEVAISELEVLNPSAPLPFQIDERVTVGEETRLKHRYLDLRRPAPAAALRLRSKVNQAARKVLGERDFVEIETPTLTRSTPEGARDFLVPARLNPGSWYALPQSPQLFKQLLMVAGMERYYQIARCYRDEDFRADRQPEFTQLDIEMSFVDQEDVIELGEAIVKEIWAIKGIELSTPFPRLSFADAMNRYGSDKPDLRFDVELTELTDIFSETGFRVFQASYVGAVVMPGGASQPRRQFDAWQEWAKQRGAKGLAYVTVSDAGELGGPVAKNLSDTELAALPERTGAKPGDCIFFAAGERTASQNLLGAARDEIARRCGLIDENSWSFLWVVDAPLFKPASEAKAEGDVAVGEGAWTAVHHAFTSPKPEWLESFDEHPGEATAYAYDMVCNGNEIGGGSIRIHRRDVQERVFKVMGITQEQAQEKFGFLLDAFAFGAPPHGGIAFGWDRIVALLSDAESIREVIAFPKSGGGYDPLTAAPAPITAQQRREAGVDSKPSEKNAKS
;
A
#
# COMPACT_ATOMS: atom_id res chain seq x y z
N MET A 1 2.30 -20.92 35.48
CA MET A 1 1.71 -19.99 34.49
C MET A 1 0.59 -19.21 35.16
N LEU A 2 0.39 -17.94 34.81
CA LEU A 2 -0.69 -17.12 35.39
C LEU A 2 -2.10 -17.50 34.86
N ARG A 3 -2.19 -18.32 33.84
CA ARG A 3 -3.45 -18.84 33.25
C ARG A 3 -3.26 -20.25 32.74
N THR A 4 -4.32 -21.04 32.74
CA THR A 4 -4.35 -22.42 32.19
C THR A 4 -4.90 -22.45 30.78
N HIS A 5 -5.83 -21.56 30.44
CA HIS A 5 -6.55 -21.49 29.16
C HIS A 5 -6.62 -20.05 28.66
N HIS A 6 -6.83 -19.91 27.35
CA HIS A 6 -7.22 -18.64 26.75
C HIS A 6 -8.74 -18.48 26.77
N ALA A 7 -9.21 -17.26 27.03
CA ALA A 7 -10.64 -16.97 27.21
C ALA A 7 -11.47 -17.32 25.96
N GLY A 8 -11.02 -16.91 24.79
CA GLY A 8 -11.72 -17.12 23.53
C GLY A 8 -11.66 -18.55 22.97
N GLU A 9 -10.85 -19.43 23.57
CA GLU A 9 -10.68 -20.82 23.12
C GLU A 9 -11.61 -21.82 23.85
N LEU A 10 -12.28 -21.40 24.93
CA LEU A 10 -13.18 -22.27 25.68
C LEU A 10 -14.40 -22.69 24.84
N ARG A 11 -14.78 -23.94 24.97
CA ARG A 11 -15.93 -24.55 24.26
C ARG A 11 -16.71 -25.47 25.18
N ALA A 12 -17.82 -26.02 24.73
CA ALA A 12 -18.65 -27.01 25.45
C ALA A 12 -17.82 -28.22 25.96
N ALA A 13 -16.74 -28.60 25.26
CA ALA A 13 -15.84 -29.66 25.70
C ALA A 13 -15.08 -29.37 26.99
N ASN A 14 -15.03 -28.11 27.41
CA ASN A 14 -14.37 -27.69 28.65
C ASN A 14 -15.34 -27.66 29.84
N VAL A 15 -16.62 -27.92 29.67
CA VAL A 15 -17.61 -27.90 30.76
C VAL A 15 -17.20 -28.87 31.88
N GLY A 16 -17.26 -28.39 33.12
CA GLY A 16 -16.82 -29.11 34.31
C GLY A 16 -15.33 -28.97 34.64
N GLN A 17 -14.53 -28.38 33.78
CA GLN A 17 -13.12 -28.12 34.02
C GLN A 17 -12.93 -26.85 34.87
N GLU A 18 -12.02 -26.94 35.87
CA GLU A 18 -11.51 -25.76 36.56
C GLU A 18 -10.45 -25.07 35.68
N VAL A 19 -10.61 -23.79 35.45
CA VAL A 19 -9.74 -22.97 34.59
C VAL A 19 -9.28 -21.73 35.33
N VAL A 20 -8.07 -21.29 35.00
CA VAL A 20 -7.54 -19.99 35.38
C VAL A 20 -7.43 -19.15 34.08
N LEU A 21 -8.15 -18.03 34.03
CA LEU A 21 -8.13 -17.07 32.92
C LEU A 21 -7.49 -15.76 33.38
N ALA A 22 -6.85 -15.08 32.46
CA ALA A 22 -6.34 -13.71 32.68
C ALA A 22 -6.59 -12.87 31.43
N GLY A 23 -7.03 -11.62 31.63
CA GLY A 23 -7.39 -10.73 30.54
C GLY A 23 -7.93 -9.41 31.05
N TRP A 24 -8.63 -8.69 30.19
CA TRP A 24 -9.22 -7.38 30.46
C TRP A 24 -10.74 -7.48 30.54
N VAL A 25 -11.33 -6.73 31.47
CA VAL A 25 -12.79 -6.55 31.58
C VAL A 25 -13.26 -5.72 30.39
N ALA A 26 -13.77 -6.37 29.36
CA ALA A 26 -14.30 -5.66 28.19
C ALA A 26 -15.65 -5.00 28.50
N LYS A 27 -16.49 -5.68 29.27
CA LYS A 27 -17.81 -5.19 29.71
C LYS A 27 -18.23 -5.85 31.00
N ARG A 28 -18.90 -5.07 31.84
CA ARG A 28 -19.56 -5.57 33.06
C ARG A 28 -21.04 -5.27 32.99
N ARG A 29 -21.87 -6.19 33.49
CA ARG A 29 -23.32 -6.07 33.64
C ARG A 29 -23.72 -6.66 34.98
N ASP A 30 -24.53 -5.96 35.74
CA ASP A 30 -25.08 -6.43 37.01
C ASP A 30 -26.55 -6.77 36.84
N HIS A 31 -26.97 -7.94 37.29
CA HIS A 31 -28.36 -8.35 37.24
C HIS A 31 -28.70 -9.26 38.43
N GLY A 32 -29.61 -8.80 39.31
CA GLY A 32 -30.16 -9.61 40.39
C GLY A 32 -29.16 -10.20 41.38
N GLY A 33 -28.09 -9.42 41.73
CA GLY A 33 -27.05 -9.89 42.66
C GLY A 33 -25.93 -10.70 42.01
N VAL A 34 -25.95 -10.86 40.68
CA VAL A 34 -24.90 -11.53 39.92
C VAL A 34 -24.25 -10.54 39.00
N ALA A 35 -22.92 -10.52 38.92
CA ALA A 35 -22.18 -9.74 37.94
C ALA A 35 -21.72 -10.64 36.79
N PHE A 36 -22.00 -10.20 35.56
CA PHE A 36 -21.52 -10.81 34.33
C PHE A 36 -20.39 -9.95 33.75
N ILE A 37 -19.27 -10.57 33.53
CA ILE A 37 -18.08 -9.92 33.00
C ILE A 37 -17.71 -10.57 31.68
N ASP A 38 -17.61 -9.77 30.63
CA ASP A 38 -17.02 -10.19 29.37
C ASP A 38 -15.49 -10.04 29.52
N LEU A 39 -14.80 -11.13 29.78
CA LEU A 39 -13.35 -11.18 29.90
C LEU A 39 -12.71 -11.39 28.55
N ARG A 40 -11.91 -10.45 28.13
CA ARG A 40 -11.23 -10.46 26.83
C ARG A 40 -9.74 -10.72 26.99
N ASP A 41 -9.23 -11.62 26.16
CA ASP A 41 -7.78 -11.77 25.93
C ASP A 41 -7.47 -11.75 24.41
N ALA A 42 -6.26 -12.16 24.05
CA ALA A 42 -5.82 -12.16 22.64
C ALA A 42 -6.58 -13.14 21.74
N SER A 43 -7.22 -14.17 22.32
CA SER A 43 -7.96 -15.21 21.60
C SER A 43 -9.43 -14.87 21.38
N GLY A 44 -9.98 -13.94 22.18
CA GLY A 44 -11.38 -13.57 22.13
C GLY A 44 -11.96 -13.23 23.51
N VAL A 45 -13.26 -13.48 23.67
CA VAL A 45 -14.05 -13.13 24.86
C VAL A 45 -14.70 -14.37 25.43
N ALA A 46 -14.69 -14.51 26.77
CA ALA A 46 -15.54 -15.46 27.50
C ALA A 46 -16.37 -14.71 28.55
N GLN A 47 -17.63 -15.13 28.75
CA GLN A 47 -18.44 -14.62 29.85
C GLN A 47 -18.00 -15.27 31.15
N VAL A 48 -17.77 -14.42 32.14
CA VAL A 48 -17.43 -14.83 33.51
C VAL A 48 -18.59 -14.40 34.41
N VAL A 49 -19.02 -15.29 35.30
CA VAL A 49 -20.12 -15.05 36.23
C VAL A 49 -19.61 -14.98 37.65
N VAL A 50 -19.93 -13.88 38.32
CA VAL A 50 -19.57 -13.62 39.71
C VAL A 50 -20.85 -13.66 40.55
N ARG A 51 -21.03 -14.70 41.33
CA ARG A 51 -22.20 -14.88 42.22
C ARG A 51 -22.00 -14.20 43.56
N ASP A 52 -23.11 -13.97 44.31
CA ASP A 52 -23.17 -13.14 45.54
C ASP A 52 -22.04 -13.36 46.55
N GLU A 53 -21.66 -14.59 46.84
CA GLU A 53 -20.63 -14.90 47.83
C GLU A 53 -19.23 -14.40 47.43
N VAL A 54 -18.90 -14.55 46.14
CA VAL A 54 -17.63 -14.09 45.57
C VAL A 54 -17.69 -12.58 45.28
N LEU A 55 -18.87 -12.07 44.92
CA LEU A 55 -19.08 -10.63 44.69
C LEU A 55 -18.79 -9.80 45.94
N ALA A 56 -19.25 -10.27 47.12
CA ALA A 56 -19.06 -9.58 48.40
C ALA A 56 -17.59 -9.57 48.90
N SER A 57 -16.79 -10.57 48.53
CA SER A 57 -15.43 -10.77 49.07
C SER A 57 -14.32 -10.34 48.11
N SER A 58 -14.59 -10.25 46.78
CA SER A 58 -13.57 -10.14 45.75
C SER A 58 -13.28 -8.71 45.24
N GLY A 59 -14.01 -7.68 45.73
CA GLY A 59 -13.91 -6.33 45.15
C GLY A 59 -14.44 -6.23 43.70
N ALA A 60 -15.21 -7.20 43.24
CA ALA A 60 -15.76 -7.21 41.87
C ALA A 60 -16.70 -6.02 41.63
N HIS A 61 -17.27 -5.40 42.67
CA HIS A 61 -18.07 -4.19 42.58
C HIS A 61 -17.31 -2.98 42.00
N ASP A 62 -15.99 -2.93 42.23
CA ASP A 62 -15.14 -1.82 41.77
C ASP A 62 -14.56 -1.99 40.39
N LEU A 63 -14.82 -3.16 39.77
CA LEU A 63 -14.32 -3.46 38.41
C LEU A 63 -14.92 -2.50 37.39
N ARG A 64 -14.02 -1.90 36.61
CA ARG A 64 -14.36 -1.06 35.46
C ARG A 64 -13.80 -1.65 34.17
N ASN A 65 -14.26 -1.13 33.06
CA ASN A 65 -13.75 -1.54 31.76
C ASN A 65 -12.23 -1.40 31.71
N GLU A 66 -11.61 -2.37 31.08
CA GLU A 66 -10.16 -2.47 30.86
C GLU A 66 -9.33 -2.70 32.15
N PHE A 67 -9.94 -3.01 33.30
CA PHE A 67 -9.18 -3.61 34.40
C PHE A 67 -8.58 -4.93 33.94
N CYS A 68 -7.30 -5.14 34.22
CA CYS A 68 -6.62 -6.41 33.98
C CYS A 68 -6.84 -7.30 35.21
N VAL A 69 -7.46 -8.46 34.98
CA VAL A 69 -7.86 -9.37 36.03
C VAL A 69 -7.42 -10.80 35.74
N LYS A 70 -7.26 -11.57 36.82
CA LYS A 70 -7.13 -13.02 36.80
C LYS A 70 -8.32 -13.62 37.56
N VAL A 71 -8.92 -14.66 36.98
CA VAL A 71 -10.06 -15.37 37.58
C VAL A 71 -9.80 -16.88 37.62
N THR A 72 -10.21 -17.53 38.69
CA THR A 72 -10.27 -18.99 38.78
C THR A 72 -11.72 -19.41 38.89
N GLY A 73 -12.13 -20.43 38.13
CA GLY A 73 -13.51 -20.88 38.15
C GLY A 73 -13.74 -22.13 37.32
N VAL A 74 -14.98 -22.59 37.33
CA VAL A 74 -15.42 -23.79 36.61
C VAL A 74 -16.20 -23.37 35.34
N VAL A 75 -15.91 -24.01 34.23
CA VAL A 75 -16.65 -23.81 32.99
C VAL A 75 -18.02 -24.48 33.12
N GLU A 76 -19.06 -23.72 32.90
CA GLU A 76 -20.47 -24.19 32.94
C GLU A 76 -21.16 -23.93 31.60
N THR A 77 -22.19 -24.71 31.27
CA THR A 77 -23.08 -24.38 30.16
C THR A 77 -23.97 -23.21 30.55
N ARG A 78 -24.17 -22.26 29.68
CA ARG A 78 -25.11 -21.14 29.94
C ARG A 78 -26.53 -21.69 30.14
N PRO A 79 -27.33 -21.05 30.99
CA PRO A 79 -28.73 -21.42 31.15
C PRO A 79 -29.47 -21.45 29.82
N GLU A 80 -30.48 -22.33 29.71
CA GLU A 80 -31.31 -22.46 28.50
C GLU A 80 -31.89 -21.10 28.07
N GLY A 81 -31.77 -20.75 26.79
CA GLY A 81 -32.19 -19.46 26.24
C GLY A 81 -31.18 -18.33 26.37
N ASN A 82 -30.04 -18.51 27.06
CA ASN A 82 -29.02 -17.49 27.27
C ASN A 82 -27.74 -17.69 26.42
N ALA A 83 -27.75 -18.66 25.50
CA ALA A 83 -26.67 -18.85 24.56
C ALA A 83 -26.51 -17.60 23.66
N ASN A 84 -25.26 -17.20 23.37
CA ASN A 84 -24.98 -16.06 22.49
C ASN A 84 -24.34 -16.57 21.18
N PRO A 85 -25.10 -16.63 20.07
CA PRO A 85 -24.58 -17.12 18.80
C PRO A 85 -23.50 -16.24 18.17
N ASP A 86 -23.35 -14.98 18.63
CA ASP A 86 -22.37 -14.04 18.11
C ASP A 86 -20.95 -14.30 18.66
N LEU A 87 -20.82 -15.16 19.67
CA LEU A 87 -19.55 -15.50 20.29
C LEU A 87 -19.21 -16.99 20.10
N PRO A 88 -17.99 -17.34 19.70
CA PRO A 88 -17.54 -18.74 19.64
C PRO A 88 -17.61 -19.46 21.01
N THR A 89 -17.59 -18.70 22.11
CA THR A 89 -17.74 -19.17 23.51
C THR A 89 -19.17 -19.01 24.01
N GLY A 90 -20.13 -18.72 23.15
CA GLY A 90 -21.48 -18.29 23.51
C GLY A 90 -22.34 -19.34 24.21
N ASP A 91 -21.97 -20.63 24.14
CA ASP A 91 -22.66 -21.73 24.80
C ASP A 91 -22.23 -21.95 26.25
N ILE A 92 -21.10 -21.34 26.66
CA ILE A 92 -20.49 -21.52 27.97
C ILE A 92 -20.32 -20.22 28.74
N GLU A 93 -20.16 -20.35 30.03
CA GLU A 93 -19.72 -19.29 30.93
C GLU A 93 -18.77 -19.88 31.98
N VAL A 94 -18.00 -19.02 32.66
CA VAL A 94 -17.11 -19.46 33.73
C VAL A 94 -17.64 -18.92 35.06
N ALA A 95 -18.13 -19.83 35.91
CA ALA A 95 -18.52 -19.50 37.27
C ALA A 95 -17.27 -19.40 38.15
N ILE A 96 -16.91 -18.19 38.56
CA ILE A 96 -15.66 -17.95 39.28
C ILE A 96 -15.79 -18.18 40.78
N SER A 97 -14.72 -18.74 41.37
CA SER A 97 -14.49 -18.87 42.79
C SER A 97 -13.53 -17.81 43.35
N GLU A 98 -12.61 -17.33 42.50
CA GLU A 98 -11.60 -16.33 42.87
C GLU A 98 -11.47 -15.26 41.78
N LEU A 99 -11.24 -14.01 42.23
CA LEU A 99 -10.94 -12.88 41.36
C LEU A 99 -9.80 -12.06 41.96
N GLU A 100 -8.77 -11.81 41.15
CA GLU A 100 -7.61 -10.98 41.48
C GLU A 100 -7.51 -9.84 40.48
N VAL A 101 -7.50 -8.60 40.94
CA VAL A 101 -7.19 -7.43 40.11
C VAL A 101 -5.68 -7.33 39.97
N LEU A 102 -5.19 -7.67 38.78
CA LEU A 102 -3.75 -7.58 38.46
C LEU A 102 -3.32 -6.12 38.27
N ASN A 103 -4.16 -5.32 37.64
CA ASN A 103 -3.92 -3.89 37.46
C ASN A 103 -5.23 -3.13 37.14
N PRO A 104 -5.53 -2.05 37.89
CA PRO A 104 -6.69 -1.20 37.57
C PRO A 104 -6.44 -0.36 36.31
N SER A 105 -7.50 0.10 35.68
CA SER A 105 -7.47 1.01 34.54
C SER A 105 -7.93 2.41 34.93
N ALA A 106 -7.25 3.43 34.41
CA ALA A 106 -7.77 4.79 34.39
C ALA A 106 -9.00 4.92 33.47
N PRO A 107 -9.80 6.00 33.56
CA PRO A 107 -10.84 6.29 32.58
C PRO A 107 -10.27 6.30 31.15
N LEU A 108 -10.95 5.59 30.25
CA LEU A 108 -10.47 5.43 28.88
C LEU A 108 -10.67 6.72 28.07
N PRO A 109 -9.71 7.11 27.22
CA PRO A 109 -9.87 8.24 26.30
C PRO A 109 -10.91 7.95 25.21
N PHE A 110 -11.20 6.69 24.90
CA PHE A 110 -12.26 6.20 24.01
C PHE A 110 -12.62 4.75 24.35
N GLN A 111 -13.77 4.31 23.90
CA GLN A 111 -14.23 2.93 24.13
C GLN A 111 -13.53 1.95 23.18
N ILE A 112 -13.21 0.76 23.68
CA ILE A 112 -12.68 -0.35 22.90
C ILE A 112 -13.85 -1.06 22.20
N ASP A 113 -14.47 -0.38 21.26
CA ASP A 113 -15.65 -0.84 20.51
C ASP A 113 -15.56 -0.34 19.06
N GLU A 114 -15.70 -1.24 18.10
CA GLU A 114 -15.66 -0.94 16.66
C GLU A 114 -16.81 0.00 16.22
N ARG A 115 -17.92 -0.05 16.90
CA ARG A 115 -19.11 0.78 16.62
C ARG A 115 -18.90 2.24 16.97
N VAL A 116 -17.86 2.58 17.73
CA VAL A 116 -17.53 3.95 18.12
C VAL A 116 -16.49 4.50 17.17
N THR A 117 -16.87 5.58 16.45
CA THR A 117 -15.94 6.33 15.61
C THR A 117 -15.03 7.18 16.48
N VAL A 118 -13.72 7.00 16.31
CA VAL A 118 -12.68 7.73 17.03
C VAL A 118 -11.76 8.42 16.03
N GLY A 119 -11.47 9.70 16.23
CA GLY A 119 -10.56 10.45 15.36
C GLY A 119 -9.15 9.85 15.32
N GLU A 120 -8.52 9.90 14.15
CA GLU A 120 -7.21 9.27 13.90
C GLU A 120 -6.15 9.74 14.91
N GLU A 121 -6.04 11.03 15.20
CA GLU A 121 -5.05 11.57 16.12
C GLU A 121 -5.16 10.94 17.53
N THR A 122 -6.39 10.79 18.06
CA THR A 122 -6.64 10.15 19.35
C THR A 122 -6.28 8.67 19.32
N ARG A 123 -6.62 7.97 18.23
CA ARG A 123 -6.25 6.57 18.01
C ARG A 123 -4.73 6.38 17.99
N LEU A 124 -4.01 7.24 17.28
CA LEU A 124 -2.54 7.19 17.18
C LEU A 124 -1.86 7.55 18.51
N LYS A 125 -2.36 8.55 19.23
CA LYS A 125 -1.85 8.93 20.54
C LYS A 125 -1.99 7.81 21.59
N HIS A 126 -3.08 7.05 21.51
CA HIS A 126 -3.35 5.92 22.38
C HIS A 126 -3.36 4.58 21.61
N ARG A 127 -2.43 4.41 20.68
CA ARG A 127 -2.39 3.27 19.77
C ARG A 127 -2.40 1.92 20.48
N TYR A 128 -1.78 1.82 21.65
CA TYR A 128 -1.81 0.64 22.52
C TYR A 128 -3.23 0.26 23.00
N LEU A 129 -4.17 1.20 23.09
CA LEU A 129 -5.58 0.92 23.33
C LEU A 129 -6.34 0.62 22.02
N ASP A 130 -6.06 1.37 20.97
CA ASP A 130 -6.65 1.13 19.66
C ASP A 130 -6.35 -0.29 19.14
N LEU A 131 -5.15 -0.81 19.41
CA LEU A 131 -4.76 -2.19 19.09
C LEU A 131 -5.49 -3.27 19.91
N ARG A 132 -6.27 -2.91 20.94
CA ARG A 132 -7.20 -3.83 21.61
C ARG A 132 -8.52 -3.99 20.85
N ARG A 133 -8.82 -3.09 19.91
CA ARG A 133 -10.01 -3.22 19.05
C ARG A 133 -9.83 -4.38 18.08
N PRO A 134 -10.93 -5.10 17.73
CA PRO A 134 -10.86 -6.31 16.91
C PRO A 134 -10.16 -6.12 15.57
N ALA A 135 -10.53 -5.10 14.76
CA ALA A 135 -10.00 -4.93 13.42
C ALA A 135 -8.50 -4.58 13.39
N PRO A 136 -7.96 -3.59 14.14
CA PRO A 136 -6.53 -3.34 14.20
C PRO A 136 -5.72 -4.54 14.72
N ALA A 137 -6.26 -5.25 15.73
CA ALA A 137 -5.61 -6.44 16.24
C ALA A 137 -5.57 -7.58 15.21
N ALA A 138 -6.66 -7.78 14.46
CA ALA A 138 -6.75 -8.78 13.39
C ALA A 138 -5.78 -8.47 12.25
N ALA A 139 -5.66 -7.19 11.85
CA ALA A 139 -4.73 -6.75 10.82
C ALA A 139 -3.27 -7.10 11.15
N LEU A 140 -2.82 -6.86 12.39
CA LEU A 140 -1.46 -7.22 12.80
C LEU A 140 -1.24 -8.74 12.87
N ARG A 141 -2.25 -9.52 13.30
CA ARG A 141 -2.17 -10.99 13.28
C ARG A 141 -2.15 -11.52 11.85
N LEU A 142 -2.95 -10.93 10.94
CA LEU A 142 -2.93 -11.26 9.53
C LEU A 142 -1.54 -10.97 8.94
N ARG A 143 -0.94 -9.82 9.24
CA ARG A 143 0.41 -9.48 8.83
C ARG A 143 1.42 -10.56 9.22
N SER A 144 1.33 -11.08 10.42
CA SER A 144 2.20 -12.20 10.88
C SER A 144 2.00 -13.46 10.04
N LYS A 145 0.75 -13.81 9.69
CA LYS A 145 0.46 -14.95 8.81
C LYS A 145 0.99 -14.73 7.40
N VAL A 146 0.85 -13.52 6.86
CA VAL A 146 1.40 -13.13 5.54
C VAL A 146 2.93 -13.30 5.52
N ASN A 147 3.63 -12.88 6.59
CA ASN A 147 5.07 -13.12 6.73
C ASN A 147 5.41 -14.62 6.70
N GLN A 148 4.65 -15.44 7.42
CA GLN A 148 4.87 -16.89 7.47
C GLN A 148 4.62 -17.55 6.11
N ALA A 149 3.58 -17.14 5.38
CA ALA A 149 3.26 -17.64 4.05
C ALA A 149 4.39 -17.35 3.05
N ALA A 150 4.88 -16.11 3.04
CA ALA A 150 6.00 -15.74 2.18
C ALA A 150 7.28 -16.53 2.51
N ARG A 151 7.64 -16.65 3.79
CA ARG A 151 8.80 -17.43 4.24
C ARG A 151 8.68 -18.90 3.87
N LYS A 152 7.48 -19.48 3.92
CA LYS A 152 7.23 -20.86 3.48
C LYS A 152 7.56 -21.02 1.99
N VAL A 153 6.96 -20.19 1.12
CA VAL A 153 7.16 -20.25 -0.33
C VAL A 153 8.63 -20.08 -0.71
N LEU A 154 9.31 -19.12 -0.07
CA LEU A 154 10.71 -18.80 -0.33
C LEU A 154 11.65 -19.88 0.22
N GLY A 155 11.38 -20.38 1.42
CA GLY A 155 12.18 -21.46 2.03
C GLY A 155 12.09 -22.79 1.25
N GLU A 156 10.91 -23.13 0.70
CA GLU A 156 10.73 -24.29 -0.17
C GLU A 156 11.48 -24.18 -1.53
N ARG A 157 11.99 -22.97 -1.85
CA ARG A 157 12.74 -22.67 -3.08
C ARG A 157 14.19 -22.28 -2.82
N ASP A 158 14.73 -22.66 -1.67
CA ASP A 158 16.12 -22.42 -1.25
C ASP A 158 16.56 -20.95 -1.20
N PHE A 159 15.61 -20.04 -0.93
CA PHE A 159 15.96 -18.65 -0.67
C PHE A 159 16.54 -18.46 0.73
N VAL A 160 17.55 -17.61 0.83
CA VAL A 160 18.21 -17.26 2.08
C VAL A 160 17.71 -15.90 2.56
N GLU A 161 17.20 -15.85 3.80
CA GLU A 161 16.82 -14.59 4.44
C GLU A 161 18.07 -13.90 4.99
N ILE A 162 18.42 -12.73 4.42
CA ILE A 162 19.66 -12.00 4.76
C ILE A 162 19.31 -10.56 5.10
N GLU A 163 19.74 -10.09 6.27
CA GLU A 163 19.64 -8.70 6.65
C GLU A 163 20.74 -7.85 6.00
N THR A 164 20.38 -6.69 5.50
CA THR A 164 21.28 -5.70 4.93
C THR A 164 21.45 -4.51 5.88
N PRO A 165 22.51 -3.69 5.76
CA PRO A 165 22.74 -2.58 6.66
C PRO A 165 21.61 -1.54 6.69
N THR A 166 21.23 -1.08 7.89
CA THR A 166 20.35 0.08 8.09
C THR A 166 21.14 1.39 8.12
N LEU A 167 22.35 1.38 8.66
CA LEU A 167 23.28 2.53 8.60
C LEU A 167 24.15 2.36 7.37
N THR A 168 23.85 3.11 6.32
CA THR A 168 24.53 3.01 5.03
C THR A 168 24.98 4.38 4.53
N ARG A 169 25.48 4.45 3.33
CA ARG A 169 25.84 5.69 2.65
C ARG A 169 24.61 6.23 1.91
N SER A 170 24.48 7.54 1.83
CA SER A 170 23.49 8.19 0.96
C SER A 170 23.72 7.79 -0.50
N THR A 171 22.69 7.19 -1.10
CA THR A 171 22.67 6.79 -2.50
C THR A 171 21.34 7.22 -3.10
N PRO A 172 21.35 8.01 -4.20
CA PRO A 172 20.11 8.53 -4.76
C PRO A 172 19.32 7.41 -5.44
N GLU A 173 18.12 7.11 -4.90
CA GLU A 173 17.18 6.10 -5.42
C GLU A 173 15.80 6.69 -5.78
N GLY A 174 15.71 8.02 -5.97
CA GLY A 174 14.47 8.70 -6.37
C GLY A 174 13.74 9.43 -5.25
N ALA A 175 14.05 9.17 -3.98
CA ALA A 175 13.53 9.90 -2.82
C ALA A 175 14.65 10.63 -2.06
N ARG A 176 14.30 11.47 -1.08
CA ARG A 176 15.27 12.05 -0.15
C ARG A 176 15.58 11.05 0.97
N ASP A 177 16.85 11.07 1.42
CA ASP A 177 17.33 10.22 2.50
C ASP A 177 17.06 10.85 3.87
N PHE A 178 16.77 10.01 4.86
CA PHE A 178 16.95 10.37 6.27
C PHE A 178 18.42 10.21 6.65
N LEU A 179 19.01 11.27 7.23
CA LEU A 179 20.43 11.31 7.56
C LEU A 179 20.65 11.14 9.07
N VAL A 180 21.66 10.34 9.44
CA VAL A 180 22.06 10.08 10.82
C VAL A 180 23.52 10.54 11.03
N PRO A 181 23.81 11.44 11.97
CA PRO A 181 25.18 11.92 12.19
C PRO A 181 26.09 10.82 12.73
N ALA A 182 27.32 10.75 12.21
CA ALA A 182 28.32 9.79 12.65
C ALA A 182 29.18 10.40 13.77
N ARG A 183 28.85 10.13 15.04
CA ARG A 183 29.56 10.71 16.21
C ARG A 183 31.07 10.49 16.20
N LEU A 184 31.54 9.34 15.73
CA LEU A 184 32.97 9.01 15.68
C LEU A 184 33.72 9.71 14.54
N ASN A 185 32.99 10.23 13.54
CA ASN A 185 33.54 10.95 12.39
C ASN A 185 32.76 12.26 12.21
N PRO A 186 33.04 13.31 13.00
CA PRO A 186 32.34 14.60 12.93
C PRO A 186 32.33 15.15 11.51
N GLY A 187 31.16 15.62 11.03
CA GLY A 187 30.98 16.10 9.67
C GLY A 187 30.64 15.01 8.65
N SER A 188 30.65 13.72 9.05
CA SER A 188 30.20 12.60 8.23
C SER A 188 28.83 12.09 8.70
N TRP A 189 28.06 11.52 7.77
CA TRP A 189 26.69 11.10 8.00
C TRP A 189 26.44 9.71 7.43
N TYR A 190 25.66 8.92 8.14
CA TYR A 190 24.98 7.77 7.57
C TYR A 190 23.65 8.22 6.96
N ALA A 191 23.12 7.41 6.03
CA ALA A 191 21.75 7.49 5.56
C ALA A 191 20.99 6.22 5.94
N LEU A 192 19.67 6.36 6.16
CA LEU A 192 18.78 5.21 6.26
C LEU A 192 18.41 4.72 4.86
N PRO A 193 18.36 3.40 4.60
CA PRO A 193 18.18 2.85 3.25
C PRO A 193 16.77 3.10 2.71
N GLN A 194 16.67 3.57 1.48
CA GLN A 194 15.41 3.68 0.75
C GLN A 194 14.90 2.29 0.30
N SER A 195 15.84 1.38 0.02
CA SER A 195 15.63 -0.04 -0.28
C SER A 195 16.96 -0.80 -0.11
N PRO A 196 16.96 -2.14 -0.06
CA PRO A 196 18.18 -2.95 -0.07
C PRO A 196 18.87 -3.07 -1.44
N GLN A 197 18.48 -2.29 -2.46
CA GLN A 197 18.82 -2.51 -3.87
C GLN A 197 20.30 -2.78 -4.14
N LEU A 198 21.20 -1.96 -3.62
CA LEU A 198 22.63 -2.10 -3.89
C LEU A 198 23.24 -3.33 -3.19
N PHE A 199 22.81 -3.58 -1.96
CA PHE A 199 23.33 -4.72 -1.19
C PHE A 199 22.84 -6.06 -1.72
N LYS A 200 21.59 -6.18 -2.19
CA LYS A 200 21.11 -7.42 -2.77
C LYS A 200 21.81 -7.75 -4.08
N GLN A 201 22.17 -6.75 -4.90
CA GLN A 201 23.01 -6.97 -6.08
C GLN A 201 24.42 -7.44 -5.71
N LEU A 202 25.02 -6.89 -4.65
CA LEU A 202 26.30 -7.36 -4.10
C LEU A 202 26.20 -8.81 -3.60
N LEU A 203 25.07 -9.22 -3.03
CA LEU A 203 24.83 -10.61 -2.61
C LEU A 203 24.77 -11.57 -3.82
N MET A 204 24.28 -11.11 -4.97
CA MET A 204 24.34 -11.87 -6.20
C MET A 204 25.79 -12.06 -6.68
N VAL A 205 26.59 -10.99 -6.67
CA VAL A 205 28.04 -11.08 -6.95
C VAL A 205 28.75 -12.00 -5.95
N ALA A 206 28.31 -12.00 -4.68
CA ALA A 206 28.83 -12.89 -3.64
C ALA A 206 28.43 -14.37 -3.79
N GLY A 207 27.58 -14.70 -4.78
CA GLY A 207 27.16 -16.08 -5.03
C GLY A 207 26.06 -16.59 -4.10
N MET A 208 25.29 -15.70 -3.45
CA MET A 208 24.14 -16.11 -2.63
C MET A 208 22.96 -16.62 -3.48
N GLU A 209 22.94 -16.33 -4.76
CA GLU A 209 22.01 -16.73 -5.81
C GLU A 209 20.52 -16.44 -5.55
N ARG A 210 20.00 -16.68 -4.33
CA ARG A 210 18.60 -16.52 -3.96
C ARG A 210 18.49 -15.84 -2.60
N TYR A 211 18.18 -14.56 -2.63
CA TYR A 211 18.08 -13.69 -1.44
C TYR A 211 16.66 -13.21 -1.26
N TYR A 212 16.22 -13.09 -0.01
CA TYR A 212 15.09 -12.25 0.37
C TYR A 212 15.27 -11.59 1.73
N GLN A 213 14.50 -10.56 1.96
CA GLN A 213 14.41 -9.86 3.24
C GLN A 213 13.04 -9.21 3.41
N ILE A 214 12.44 -9.32 4.60
CA ILE A 214 11.34 -8.45 5.00
C ILE A 214 11.96 -7.17 5.55
N ALA A 215 12.23 -6.22 4.65
CA ALA A 215 13.09 -5.07 4.88
C ALA A 215 12.32 -3.84 5.35
N ARG A 216 12.90 -3.11 6.32
CA ARG A 216 12.46 -1.75 6.64
C ARG A 216 13.13 -0.78 5.68
N CYS A 217 12.31 0.06 5.05
CA CYS A 217 12.72 1.08 4.09
C CYS A 217 12.30 2.46 4.61
N TYR A 218 13.07 3.49 4.23
CA TYR A 218 12.92 4.85 4.75
C TYR A 218 12.98 5.85 3.59
N ARG A 219 11.96 6.70 3.45
CA ARG A 219 11.92 7.74 2.41
C ARG A 219 11.35 9.03 2.98
N ASP A 220 12.08 10.12 2.84
CA ASP A 220 11.63 11.46 3.22
C ASP A 220 10.85 12.09 2.06
N GLU A 221 9.61 11.66 1.92
CA GLU A 221 8.66 12.07 0.88
C GLU A 221 7.41 12.68 1.50
N ASP A 222 6.55 13.27 0.65
CA ASP A 222 5.25 13.76 1.06
C ASP A 222 4.34 12.62 1.52
N PHE A 223 3.70 12.78 2.66
CA PHE A 223 2.87 11.78 3.29
C PHE A 223 1.47 11.73 2.66
N ARG A 224 1.02 10.52 2.35
CA ARG A 224 -0.32 10.23 1.80
C ARG A 224 -0.94 9.04 2.55
N ALA A 225 -2.19 8.70 2.24
CA ALA A 225 -2.86 7.55 2.85
C ALA A 225 -2.13 6.22 2.58
N ASP A 226 -1.44 6.13 1.46
CA ASP A 226 -0.69 4.97 0.97
C ASP A 226 0.84 5.09 1.11
N ARG A 227 1.34 6.16 1.78
CA ARG A 227 2.77 6.41 1.98
C ARG A 227 3.09 6.73 3.44
N GLN A 228 4.18 6.14 3.93
CA GLN A 228 4.76 6.38 5.24
C GLN A 228 6.27 6.63 5.09
N PRO A 229 6.89 7.44 5.99
CA PRO A 229 8.34 7.70 5.94
C PRO A 229 9.17 6.46 6.22
N GLU A 230 8.61 5.50 6.91
CA GLU A 230 9.16 4.18 7.16
C GLU A 230 8.09 3.13 6.86
N PHE A 231 8.43 2.15 6.03
CA PHE A 231 7.53 1.12 5.55
C PHE A 231 8.26 -0.20 5.37
N THR A 232 7.54 -1.25 5.04
CA THR A 232 8.12 -2.58 4.89
C THR A 232 7.94 -3.07 3.45
N GLN A 233 9.01 -3.68 2.92
CA GLN A 233 8.98 -4.43 1.66
C GLN A 233 9.34 -5.90 1.92
N LEU A 234 8.72 -6.82 1.19
CA LEU A 234 9.34 -8.11 0.92
C LEU A 234 10.23 -7.91 -0.30
N ASP A 235 11.52 -7.92 -0.09
CA ASP A 235 12.54 -7.66 -1.09
C ASP A 235 13.23 -8.97 -1.51
N ILE A 236 13.36 -9.22 -2.81
CA ILE A 236 13.81 -10.49 -3.38
C ILE A 236 14.81 -10.23 -4.51
N GLU A 237 15.86 -11.04 -4.60
CA GLU A 237 16.80 -11.04 -5.72
C GLU A 237 17.26 -12.44 -6.04
N MET A 238 17.43 -12.75 -7.34
CA MET A 238 17.85 -14.06 -7.85
C MET A 238 18.90 -13.93 -8.95
N SER A 239 19.86 -14.83 -8.97
CA SER A 239 20.87 -14.96 -10.04
C SER A 239 20.44 -15.97 -11.10
N PHE A 240 20.94 -15.78 -12.34
CA PHE A 240 20.74 -16.68 -13.48
C PHE A 240 19.27 -16.86 -13.86
N VAL A 241 18.52 -15.77 -13.84
CA VAL A 241 17.07 -15.73 -14.10
C VAL A 241 16.73 -14.72 -15.18
N ASP A 242 15.57 -14.91 -15.77
CA ASP A 242 14.91 -13.94 -16.62
C ASP A 242 13.61 -13.42 -15.98
N GLN A 243 12.85 -12.64 -16.74
CA GLN A 243 11.57 -12.05 -16.28
C GLN A 243 10.56 -13.12 -15.87
N GLU A 244 10.50 -14.24 -16.60
CA GLU A 244 9.52 -15.30 -16.36
C GLU A 244 9.71 -15.97 -15.00
N ASP A 245 10.97 -16.24 -14.63
CA ASP A 245 11.31 -16.85 -13.34
C ASP A 245 10.83 -15.98 -12.16
N VAL A 246 11.02 -14.66 -12.27
CA VAL A 246 10.58 -13.72 -11.22
C VAL A 246 9.06 -13.59 -11.16
N ILE A 247 8.40 -13.55 -12.33
CA ILE A 247 6.94 -13.52 -12.43
C ILE A 247 6.34 -14.78 -11.81
N GLU A 248 6.83 -15.97 -12.14
CA GLU A 248 6.35 -17.23 -11.57
C GLU A 248 6.48 -17.25 -10.04
N LEU A 249 7.63 -16.79 -9.52
CA LEU A 249 7.84 -16.69 -8.07
C LEU A 249 6.85 -15.70 -7.43
N GLY A 250 6.65 -14.53 -8.03
CA GLY A 250 5.71 -13.52 -7.55
C GLY A 250 4.29 -14.06 -7.47
N GLU A 251 3.84 -14.78 -8.49
CA GLU A 251 2.53 -15.44 -8.52
C GLU A 251 2.41 -16.51 -7.42
N ALA A 252 3.44 -17.31 -7.21
CA ALA A 252 3.45 -18.33 -6.16
C ALA A 252 3.31 -17.72 -4.76
N ILE A 253 3.98 -16.59 -4.51
CA ILE A 253 3.91 -15.88 -3.22
C ILE A 253 2.51 -15.34 -2.98
N VAL A 254 1.91 -14.62 -3.93
CA VAL A 254 0.58 -14.04 -3.74
C VAL A 254 -0.52 -15.08 -3.65
N LYS A 255 -0.41 -16.21 -4.38
CA LYS A 255 -1.33 -17.36 -4.22
C LYS A 255 -1.36 -17.87 -2.78
N GLU A 256 -0.21 -18.12 -2.19
CA GLU A 256 -0.12 -18.61 -0.81
C GLU A 256 -0.65 -17.57 0.18
N ILE A 257 -0.41 -16.28 -0.07
CA ILE A 257 -0.91 -15.19 0.78
C ILE A 257 -2.43 -15.07 0.72
N TRP A 258 -3.04 -15.08 -0.46
CA TRP A 258 -4.50 -14.98 -0.61
C TRP A 258 -5.22 -16.24 -0.09
N ALA A 259 -4.58 -17.39 -0.16
CA ALA A 259 -5.09 -18.63 0.44
C ALA A 259 -5.32 -18.54 1.96
N ILE A 260 -4.64 -17.63 2.69
CA ILE A 260 -4.90 -17.34 4.12
C ILE A 260 -6.35 -16.92 4.36
N LYS A 261 -6.97 -16.25 3.38
CA LYS A 261 -8.38 -15.81 3.40
C LYS A 261 -9.32 -16.79 2.70
N GLY A 262 -8.85 -17.97 2.28
CA GLY A 262 -9.62 -18.93 1.51
C GLY A 262 -9.87 -18.53 0.06
N ILE A 263 -9.08 -17.59 -0.47
CA ILE A 263 -9.19 -17.10 -1.85
C ILE A 263 -8.23 -17.89 -2.73
N GLU A 264 -8.76 -18.59 -3.71
CA GLU A 264 -7.96 -19.32 -4.70
C GLU A 264 -7.71 -18.44 -5.93
N LEU A 265 -6.45 -18.20 -6.24
CA LEU A 265 -6.06 -17.41 -7.41
C LEU A 265 -5.64 -18.35 -8.56
N SER A 266 -6.18 -18.09 -9.75
CA SER A 266 -5.79 -18.79 -10.98
C SER A 266 -4.58 -18.11 -11.61
N THR A 267 -3.55 -18.87 -11.91
CA THR A 267 -2.33 -18.43 -12.60
C THR A 267 -2.19 -19.15 -13.94
N PRO A 268 -1.47 -18.57 -14.94
CA PRO A 268 -0.74 -17.29 -14.88
C PRO A 268 -1.68 -16.08 -14.90
N PHE A 269 -1.25 -14.97 -14.29
CA PHE A 269 -1.99 -13.71 -14.36
C PHE A 269 -1.89 -13.08 -15.76
N PRO A 270 -2.93 -12.32 -16.20
CA PRO A 270 -2.86 -11.54 -17.42
C PRO A 270 -1.65 -10.61 -17.46
N ARG A 271 -1.15 -10.35 -18.67
CA ARG A 271 -0.05 -9.41 -18.92
C ARG A 271 -0.49 -8.33 -19.87
N LEU A 272 -0.14 -7.10 -19.55
CA LEU A 272 -0.29 -5.94 -20.44
C LEU A 272 1.06 -5.27 -20.62
N SER A 273 1.34 -4.79 -21.82
CA SER A 273 2.41 -3.81 -21.97
C SER A 273 2.01 -2.49 -21.29
N PHE A 274 2.98 -1.71 -20.85
CA PHE A 274 2.74 -0.37 -20.33
C PHE A 274 1.94 0.48 -21.35
N ALA A 275 2.28 0.38 -22.62
CA ALA A 275 1.60 1.10 -23.69
C ALA A 275 0.12 0.69 -23.81
N ASP A 276 -0.18 -0.61 -23.73
CA ASP A 276 -1.57 -1.10 -23.75
C ASP A 276 -2.35 -0.67 -22.51
N ALA A 277 -1.71 -0.73 -21.32
CA ALA A 277 -2.31 -0.28 -20.08
C ALA A 277 -2.71 1.21 -20.16
N MET A 278 -1.81 2.05 -20.63
CA MET A 278 -2.08 3.48 -20.83
C MET A 278 -3.11 3.75 -21.91
N ASN A 279 -3.04 3.07 -23.05
CA ASN A 279 -3.97 3.30 -24.17
C ASN A 279 -5.39 2.83 -23.83
N ARG A 280 -5.55 1.68 -23.17
CA ARG A 280 -6.86 1.09 -22.87
C ARG A 280 -7.47 1.60 -21.56
N TYR A 281 -6.66 1.89 -20.58
CA TYR A 281 -7.15 2.19 -19.23
C TYR A 281 -6.69 3.54 -18.68
N GLY A 282 -5.73 4.20 -19.33
CA GLY A 282 -5.18 5.47 -18.87
C GLY A 282 -4.45 5.38 -17.51
N SER A 283 -3.89 4.22 -17.22
CA SER A 283 -3.18 3.95 -15.98
C SER A 283 -2.16 2.82 -16.18
N ASP A 284 -1.00 2.95 -15.55
CA ASP A 284 0.02 1.91 -15.45
C ASP A 284 -0.33 0.79 -14.44
N LYS A 285 -1.42 0.99 -13.68
CA LYS A 285 -1.94 0.05 -12.67
C LYS A 285 -3.48 -0.05 -12.75
N PRO A 286 -4.04 -0.52 -13.88
CA PRO A 286 -5.48 -0.50 -14.07
C PRO A 286 -6.21 -1.50 -13.15
N ASP A 287 -7.39 -1.11 -12.69
CA ASP A 287 -8.34 -2.04 -12.10
C ASP A 287 -9.14 -2.74 -13.19
N LEU A 288 -8.99 -4.05 -13.30
CA LEU A 288 -9.68 -4.86 -14.32
C LEU A 288 -10.93 -5.58 -13.78
N ARG A 289 -11.47 -5.20 -12.62
CA ARG A 289 -12.72 -5.75 -12.07
C ARG A 289 -13.98 -5.28 -12.81
N PHE A 290 -13.84 -4.35 -13.73
CA PHE A 290 -14.93 -3.80 -14.52
C PHE A 290 -14.50 -3.50 -15.95
N ASP A 291 -15.46 -3.61 -16.88
CA ASP A 291 -15.23 -3.54 -18.32
C ASP A 291 -15.55 -2.13 -18.87
N VAL A 292 -14.66 -1.18 -18.62
CA VAL A 292 -14.70 0.17 -19.22
C VAL A 292 -13.30 0.47 -19.74
N GLU A 293 -13.19 0.82 -21.02
CA GLU A 293 -11.92 1.16 -21.67
C GLU A 293 -11.95 2.58 -22.23
N LEU A 294 -10.79 3.17 -22.42
CA LEU A 294 -10.60 4.41 -23.14
C LEU A 294 -10.67 4.15 -24.64
N THR A 295 -11.14 5.13 -25.40
CA THR A 295 -11.14 5.10 -26.86
C THR A 295 -10.37 6.30 -27.40
N GLU A 296 -9.35 6.07 -28.20
CA GLU A 296 -8.67 7.14 -28.92
C GLU A 296 -9.49 7.58 -30.13
N LEU A 297 -9.66 8.89 -30.29
CA LEU A 297 -10.48 9.54 -31.31
C LEU A 297 -9.69 10.60 -32.08
N THR A 298 -8.38 10.64 -31.95
CA THR A 298 -7.51 11.65 -32.60
C THR A 298 -7.70 11.71 -34.11
N ASP A 299 -7.88 10.57 -34.74
CA ASP A 299 -8.11 10.46 -36.20
C ASP A 299 -9.45 11.08 -36.64
N ILE A 300 -10.50 10.93 -35.84
CA ILE A 300 -11.82 11.51 -36.12
C ILE A 300 -11.76 13.04 -36.11
N PHE A 301 -10.95 13.59 -35.21
CA PHE A 301 -10.83 15.03 -35.00
C PHE A 301 -9.63 15.68 -35.72
N SER A 302 -9.00 14.97 -36.66
CA SER A 302 -7.82 15.46 -37.40
C SER A 302 -8.07 16.77 -38.16
N GLU A 303 -9.29 16.98 -38.66
CA GLU A 303 -9.71 18.18 -39.40
C GLU A 303 -10.83 18.97 -38.68
N THR A 304 -10.96 18.77 -37.38
CA THR A 304 -12.04 19.38 -36.57
C THR A 304 -11.99 20.91 -36.56
N GLY A 305 -13.16 21.53 -36.68
CA GLY A 305 -13.33 22.97 -36.42
C GLY A 305 -13.35 23.34 -34.95
N PHE A 306 -13.50 22.36 -34.07
CA PHE A 306 -13.57 22.59 -32.61
C PHE A 306 -12.19 22.74 -31.99
N ARG A 307 -11.81 23.96 -31.65
CA ARG A 307 -10.46 24.33 -31.17
C ARG A 307 -9.94 23.46 -30.02
N VAL A 308 -10.81 22.99 -29.13
CA VAL A 308 -10.41 22.18 -28.00
C VAL A 308 -9.87 20.82 -28.42
N PHE A 309 -10.39 20.27 -29.52
CA PHE A 309 -9.97 18.97 -30.05
C PHE A 309 -8.88 19.06 -31.13
N GLN A 310 -8.44 20.27 -31.49
CA GLN A 310 -7.23 20.49 -32.29
C GLN A 310 -5.99 20.24 -31.43
N ALA A 311 -5.73 18.97 -31.09
CA ALA A 311 -4.72 18.54 -30.15
C ALA A 311 -3.98 17.29 -30.67
N SER A 312 -2.80 17.02 -30.14
CA SER A 312 -2.00 15.84 -30.51
C SER A 312 -2.65 14.51 -30.08
N TYR A 313 -3.56 14.58 -29.11
CA TYR A 313 -4.34 13.45 -28.62
C TYR A 313 -5.76 13.90 -28.25
N VAL A 314 -6.75 13.13 -28.65
CA VAL A 314 -8.13 13.21 -28.18
C VAL A 314 -8.59 11.81 -27.81
N GLY A 315 -8.97 11.61 -26.57
CA GLY A 315 -9.50 10.35 -26.07
C GLY A 315 -10.85 10.53 -25.40
N ALA A 316 -11.55 9.43 -25.22
CA ALA A 316 -12.86 9.39 -24.59
C ALA A 316 -13.02 8.19 -23.65
N VAL A 317 -13.96 8.34 -22.69
CA VAL A 317 -14.45 7.27 -21.82
C VAL A 317 -15.97 7.39 -21.70
N VAL A 318 -16.67 6.26 -21.71
CA VAL A 318 -18.14 6.22 -21.63
C VAL A 318 -18.61 5.97 -20.22
N MET A 319 -19.55 6.79 -19.76
CA MET A 319 -20.29 6.57 -18.51
C MET A 319 -21.67 5.99 -18.82
N PRO A 320 -21.93 4.71 -18.49
CA PRO A 320 -23.25 4.11 -18.68
C PRO A 320 -24.36 4.86 -17.93
N GLY A 321 -25.47 5.15 -18.61
CA GLY A 321 -26.59 5.88 -18.02
C GLY A 321 -26.31 7.35 -17.65
N GLY A 322 -25.14 7.88 -18.06
CA GLY A 322 -24.65 9.19 -17.64
C GLY A 322 -25.42 10.38 -18.20
N ALA A 323 -26.21 10.21 -19.26
CA ALA A 323 -27.01 11.27 -19.85
C ALA A 323 -28.14 11.77 -18.93
N SER A 324 -28.63 10.92 -18.02
CA SER A 324 -29.73 11.24 -17.09
C SER A 324 -29.28 12.09 -15.90
N GLN A 325 -27.99 12.37 -15.76
CA GLN A 325 -27.46 13.17 -14.64
C GLN A 325 -28.00 14.61 -14.69
N PRO A 326 -28.35 15.17 -13.52
CA PRO A 326 -28.72 16.58 -13.45
C PRO A 326 -27.51 17.49 -13.72
N ARG A 327 -27.75 18.70 -14.24
CA ARG A 327 -26.70 19.67 -14.61
C ARG A 327 -25.64 19.87 -13.50
N ARG A 328 -26.04 19.91 -12.24
CA ARG A 328 -25.11 20.04 -11.09
C ARG A 328 -24.06 18.93 -11.04
N GLN A 329 -24.36 17.73 -11.57
CA GLN A 329 -23.39 16.62 -11.60
C GLN A 329 -22.36 16.85 -12.70
N PHE A 330 -22.75 17.40 -13.84
CA PHE A 330 -21.81 17.81 -14.88
C PHE A 330 -20.90 18.95 -14.40
N ASP A 331 -21.45 19.91 -13.66
CA ASP A 331 -20.65 20.96 -13.01
C ASP A 331 -19.65 20.35 -11.99
N ALA A 332 -20.07 19.35 -11.23
CA ALA A 332 -19.18 18.62 -10.31
C ALA A 332 -18.07 17.86 -11.06
N TRP A 333 -18.33 17.29 -12.22
CA TRP A 333 -17.29 16.68 -13.06
C TRP A 333 -16.26 17.72 -13.55
N GLN A 334 -16.67 18.95 -13.85
CA GLN A 334 -15.75 20.03 -14.23
C GLN A 334 -14.81 20.37 -13.06
N GLU A 335 -15.35 20.53 -11.86
CA GLU A 335 -14.55 20.82 -10.66
C GLU A 335 -13.65 19.65 -10.29
N TRP A 336 -14.12 18.42 -10.43
CA TRP A 336 -13.33 17.20 -10.24
C TRP A 336 -12.09 17.15 -11.17
N ALA A 337 -12.27 17.52 -12.43
CA ALA A 337 -11.18 17.59 -13.41
C ALA A 337 -10.19 18.73 -13.09
N LYS A 338 -10.70 19.91 -12.69
CA LYS A 338 -9.84 21.04 -12.30
C LYS A 338 -8.97 20.73 -11.07
N GLN A 339 -9.52 20.02 -10.09
CA GLN A 339 -8.76 19.56 -8.92
C GLN A 339 -7.59 18.64 -9.30
N ARG A 340 -7.64 18.03 -10.49
CA ARG A 340 -6.58 17.19 -11.08
C ARG A 340 -5.70 17.92 -12.10
N GLY A 341 -5.75 19.26 -12.11
CA GLY A 341 -4.91 20.09 -12.99
C GLY A 341 -5.42 20.27 -14.41
N ALA A 342 -6.56 19.67 -14.77
CA ALA A 342 -7.16 19.85 -16.09
C ALA A 342 -8.00 21.15 -16.18
N LYS A 343 -8.22 21.65 -17.40
CA LYS A 343 -9.08 22.84 -17.62
C LYS A 343 -10.57 22.51 -17.47
N GLY A 344 -10.95 21.25 -17.54
CA GLY A 344 -12.29 20.73 -17.45
C GLY A 344 -12.36 19.33 -18.08
N LEU A 345 -13.55 18.74 -18.08
CA LEU A 345 -13.83 17.44 -18.70
C LEU A 345 -14.95 17.64 -19.73
N ALA A 346 -14.63 17.69 -21.00
CA ALA A 346 -15.60 17.88 -22.06
C ALA A 346 -16.54 16.67 -22.14
N TYR A 347 -17.81 16.87 -22.56
CA TYR A 347 -18.76 15.77 -22.63
C TYR A 347 -19.81 15.94 -23.72
N VAL A 348 -20.33 14.79 -24.17
CA VAL A 348 -21.49 14.63 -25.03
C VAL A 348 -22.45 13.64 -24.37
N THR A 349 -23.75 13.95 -24.38
CA THR A 349 -24.80 13.04 -23.90
C THR A 349 -25.47 12.35 -25.06
N VAL A 350 -25.86 11.10 -24.91
CA VAL A 350 -26.67 10.34 -25.88
C VAL A 350 -28.08 10.23 -25.28
N SER A 351 -29.06 10.87 -25.93
CA SER A 351 -30.46 10.78 -25.49
C SER A 351 -31.03 9.38 -25.64
N ASP A 352 -32.16 9.08 -25.05
CA ASP A 352 -32.87 7.81 -25.21
C ASP A 352 -33.28 7.55 -26.69
N ALA A 353 -33.40 8.59 -27.49
CA ALA A 353 -33.65 8.50 -28.91
C ALA A 353 -32.37 8.34 -29.76
N GLY A 354 -31.19 8.33 -29.11
CA GLY A 354 -29.88 8.23 -29.76
C GLY A 354 -29.34 9.57 -30.29
N GLU A 355 -30.00 10.69 -29.97
CA GLU A 355 -29.53 12.02 -30.39
C GLU A 355 -28.40 12.51 -29.48
N LEU A 356 -27.35 13.07 -30.08
CA LEU A 356 -26.20 13.60 -29.37
C LEU A 356 -26.42 15.05 -28.93
N GLY A 357 -26.22 15.31 -27.64
CA GLY A 357 -26.45 16.61 -27.03
C GLY A 357 -25.28 17.07 -26.14
N GLY A 358 -25.46 18.23 -25.54
CA GLY A 358 -24.48 18.81 -24.61
C GLY A 358 -23.61 19.90 -25.23
N PRO A 359 -22.70 20.50 -24.46
CA PRO A 359 -21.95 21.70 -24.87
C PRO A 359 -20.97 21.42 -26.02
N VAL A 360 -20.40 20.21 -26.07
CA VAL A 360 -19.45 19.82 -27.14
C VAL A 360 -20.15 19.53 -28.44
N ALA A 361 -21.28 18.83 -28.40
CA ALA A 361 -22.01 18.42 -29.62
C ALA A 361 -22.33 19.58 -30.55
N LYS A 362 -22.58 20.77 -30.03
CA LYS A 362 -22.90 21.97 -30.79
C LYS A 362 -21.72 22.51 -31.65
N ASN A 363 -20.52 22.05 -31.35
CA ASN A 363 -19.30 22.52 -32.01
C ASN A 363 -18.70 21.46 -32.96
N LEU A 364 -19.32 20.29 -33.06
CA LEU A 364 -18.88 19.20 -33.92
C LEU A 364 -19.68 19.15 -35.19
N SER A 365 -19.06 18.71 -36.28
CA SER A 365 -19.72 18.45 -37.55
C SER A 365 -20.61 17.20 -37.47
N ASP A 366 -21.56 17.08 -38.39
CA ASP A 366 -22.46 15.92 -38.50
C ASP A 366 -21.68 14.61 -38.68
N THR A 367 -20.55 14.64 -39.39
CA THR A 367 -19.69 13.48 -39.61
C THR A 367 -18.99 13.06 -38.29
N GLU A 368 -18.45 14.01 -37.55
CA GLU A 368 -17.83 13.76 -36.24
C GLU A 368 -18.85 13.21 -35.23
N LEU A 369 -20.05 13.82 -35.18
CA LEU A 369 -21.12 13.34 -34.29
C LEU A 369 -21.55 11.90 -34.66
N ALA A 370 -21.74 11.59 -35.94
CA ALA A 370 -22.15 10.25 -36.39
C ALA A 370 -21.12 9.16 -36.01
N ALA A 371 -19.83 9.50 -36.02
CA ALA A 371 -18.77 8.55 -35.70
C ALA A 371 -18.64 8.22 -34.19
N LEU A 372 -19.10 9.10 -33.30
CA LEU A 372 -18.89 8.94 -31.85
C LEU A 372 -19.51 7.65 -31.29
N PRO A 373 -20.80 7.33 -31.48
CA PRO A 373 -21.39 6.12 -30.90
C PRO A 373 -20.74 4.85 -31.45
N GLU A 374 -20.38 4.81 -32.72
CA GLU A 374 -19.74 3.65 -33.34
C GLU A 374 -18.34 3.38 -32.73
N ARG A 375 -17.55 4.45 -32.59
CA ARG A 375 -16.16 4.34 -32.12
C ARG A 375 -16.07 4.11 -30.61
N THR A 376 -16.93 4.73 -29.83
CA THR A 376 -16.91 4.63 -28.37
C THR A 376 -17.77 3.50 -27.82
N GLY A 377 -18.65 2.92 -28.62
CA GLY A 377 -19.64 1.94 -28.16
C GLY A 377 -20.74 2.53 -27.29
N ALA A 378 -20.87 3.86 -27.20
CA ALA A 378 -21.88 4.54 -26.40
C ALA A 378 -23.29 4.23 -26.88
N LYS A 379 -24.19 3.97 -25.95
CA LYS A 379 -25.60 3.61 -26.18
C LYS A 379 -26.54 4.75 -25.81
N PRO A 380 -27.81 4.72 -26.24
CA PRO A 380 -28.81 5.64 -25.70
C PRO A 380 -28.84 5.64 -24.18
N GLY A 381 -28.84 6.84 -23.59
CA GLY A 381 -28.75 7.06 -22.14
C GLY A 381 -27.35 7.29 -21.61
N ASP A 382 -26.28 7.07 -22.39
CA ASP A 382 -24.89 7.22 -21.93
C ASP A 382 -24.37 8.65 -22.05
N CYS A 383 -23.25 8.90 -21.33
CA CYS A 383 -22.47 10.12 -21.46
C CYS A 383 -21.04 9.77 -21.89
N ILE A 384 -20.51 10.46 -22.90
CA ILE A 384 -19.14 10.34 -23.36
C ILE A 384 -18.35 11.51 -22.80
N PHE A 385 -17.34 11.23 -21.99
CA PHE A 385 -16.38 12.21 -21.50
C PHE A 385 -15.12 12.21 -22.36
N PHE A 386 -14.53 13.39 -22.57
CA PHE A 386 -13.35 13.58 -23.43
C PHE A 386 -12.23 14.29 -22.68
N ALA A 387 -11.00 13.90 -22.99
CA ALA A 387 -9.82 14.70 -22.72
C ALA A 387 -9.01 14.90 -24.00
N ALA A 388 -8.45 16.09 -24.16
CA ALA A 388 -7.66 16.47 -25.33
C ALA A 388 -6.46 17.32 -24.90
N GLY A 389 -5.29 17.06 -25.50
CA GLY A 389 -4.05 17.78 -25.19
C GLY A 389 -2.81 16.92 -25.36
N GLU A 390 -1.89 17.03 -24.41
CA GLU A 390 -0.76 16.13 -24.30
C GLU A 390 -1.28 14.70 -23.98
N ARG A 391 -0.69 13.67 -24.62
CA ARG A 391 -1.20 12.29 -24.58
C ARG A 391 -1.26 11.74 -23.17
N THR A 392 -0.15 11.74 -22.44
CA THR A 392 -0.03 11.14 -21.11
C THR A 392 -0.96 11.81 -20.10
N ALA A 393 -0.98 13.15 -20.08
CA ALA A 393 -1.85 13.91 -19.20
C ALA A 393 -3.34 13.65 -19.48
N SER A 394 -3.72 13.53 -20.76
CA SER A 394 -5.09 13.24 -21.18
C SER A 394 -5.50 11.81 -20.83
N GLN A 395 -4.61 10.83 -21.05
CA GLN A 395 -4.84 9.43 -20.66
C GLN A 395 -4.99 9.29 -19.15
N ASN A 396 -4.12 9.91 -18.36
CA ASN A 396 -4.21 9.90 -16.89
C ASN A 396 -5.52 10.50 -16.37
N LEU A 397 -5.99 11.61 -16.97
CA LEU A 397 -7.29 12.19 -16.62
C LEU A 397 -8.45 11.25 -16.93
N LEU A 398 -8.44 10.63 -18.11
CA LEU A 398 -9.47 9.67 -18.53
C LEU A 398 -9.43 8.38 -17.72
N GLY A 399 -8.24 7.89 -17.36
CA GLY A 399 -8.07 6.74 -16.45
C GLY A 399 -8.66 7.02 -15.08
N ALA A 400 -8.37 8.20 -14.52
CA ALA A 400 -9.00 8.62 -13.25
C ALA A 400 -10.53 8.78 -13.39
N ALA A 401 -11.02 9.27 -14.54
CA ALA A 401 -12.46 9.37 -14.80
C ALA A 401 -13.10 7.99 -14.95
N ARG A 402 -12.42 7.03 -15.57
CA ARG A 402 -12.82 5.63 -15.68
C ARG A 402 -13.08 5.00 -14.29
N ASP A 403 -12.15 5.16 -13.35
CA ASP A 403 -12.29 4.64 -11.98
C ASP A 403 -13.42 5.34 -11.22
N GLU A 404 -13.56 6.66 -11.40
CA GLU A 404 -14.66 7.43 -10.82
C GLU A 404 -16.02 7.01 -11.38
N ILE A 405 -16.12 6.74 -12.68
CA ILE A 405 -17.32 6.21 -13.33
C ILE A 405 -17.68 4.86 -12.75
N ALA A 406 -16.70 3.95 -12.63
CA ALA A 406 -16.94 2.61 -12.11
C ALA A 406 -17.51 2.65 -10.69
N ARG A 407 -16.95 3.51 -9.82
CA ARG A 407 -17.44 3.70 -8.46
C ARG A 407 -18.84 4.30 -8.41
N ARG A 408 -19.12 5.36 -9.19
CA ARG A 408 -20.45 6.00 -9.22
C ARG A 408 -21.53 5.11 -9.80
N CYS A 409 -21.19 4.29 -10.78
CA CYS A 409 -22.13 3.38 -11.42
C CYS A 409 -22.23 2.01 -10.75
N GLY A 410 -21.46 1.76 -9.68
CA GLY A 410 -21.45 0.47 -8.97
C GLY A 410 -21.00 -0.70 -9.86
N LEU A 411 -20.02 -0.47 -10.73
CA LEU A 411 -19.52 -1.47 -11.68
C LEU A 411 -18.49 -2.42 -11.05
N ILE A 412 -17.95 -2.07 -9.88
CA ILE A 412 -16.90 -2.82 -9.21
C ILE A 412 -17.56 -3.89 -8.33
N ASP A 413 -17.20 -5.16 -8.55
CA ASP A 413 -17.47 -6.22 -7.59
C ASP A 413 -16.40 -6.18 -6.48
N GLU A 414 -16.75 -5.65 -5.33
CA GLU A 414 -15.85 -5.48 -4.20
C GLU A 414 -15.35 -6.81 -3.61
N ASN A 415 -16.01 -7.93 -3.93
CA ASN A 415 -15.58 -9.26 -3.50
C ASN A 415 -14.63 -9.95 -4.50
N SER A 416 -14.39 -9.34 -5.66
CA SER A 416 -13.53 -9.91 -6.68
C SER A 416 -12.10 -9.44 -6.56
N TRP A 417 -11.17 -10.30 -7.01
CA TRP A 417 -9.75 -10.02 -7.06
C TRP A 417 -9.25 -10.12 -8.49
N SER A 418 -8.66 -9.04 -8.98
CA SER A 418 -8.07 -8.98 -10.31
C SER A 418 -6.59 -8.66 -10.22
N PHE A 419 -5.78 -9.61 -10.69
CA PHE A 419 -4.32 -9.48 -10.76
C PHE A 419 -3.89 -9.38 -12.22
N LEU A 420 -2.87 -8.59 -12.47
CA LEU A 420 -2.18 -8.53 -13.75
C LEU A 420 -0.71 -8.13 -13.56
N TRP A 421 0.06 -8.38 -14.59
CA TRP A 421 1.40 -7.83 -14.75
C TRP A 421 1.39 -6.72 -15.78
N VAL A 422 2.02 -5.60 -15.46
CA VAL A 422 2.35 -4.54 -16.41
C VAL A 422 3.83 -4.64 -16.72
N VAL A 423 4.15 -4.79 -17.99
CA VAL A 423 5.53 -5.01 -18.46
C VAL A 423 5.90 -3.95 -19.51
N ASP A 424 7.18 -3.92 -19.89
CA ASP A 424 7.66 -3.06 -20.97
C ASP A 424 7.45 -1.56 -20.72
N ALA A 425 7.61 -1.15 -19.47
CA ALA A 425 7.60 0.27 -19.11
C ALA A 425 8.74 1.02 -19.82
N PRO A 426 8.63 2.34 -20.05
CA PRO A 426 9.74 3.14 -20.57
C PRO A 426 10.98 3.00 -19.66
N LEU A 427 12.17 2.90 -20.26
CA LEU A 427 13.41 2.85 -19.51
C LEU A 427 13.71 4.20 -18.84
N PHE A 428 13.46 5.27 -19.56
CA PHE A 428 13.67 6.65 -19.12
C PHE A 428 12.40 7.50 -19.33
N LYS A 429 12.27 8.53 -18.50
CA LYS A 429 11.33 9.64 -18.68
C LYS A 429 12.06 10.99 -18.65
N PRO A 430 11.49 12.06 -19.23
CA PRO A 430 12.07 13.39 -19.11
C PRO A 430 12.25 13.81 -17.64
N ALA A 431 13.42 14.35 -17.29
CA ALA A 431 13.71 14.81 -15.93
C ALA A 431 12.79 15.96 -15.47
N SER A 432 12.23 16.73 -16.41
CA SER A 432 11.22 17.77 -16.14
C SER A 432 9.88 17.20 -15.70
N GLU A 433 9.49 16.06 -16.25
CA GLU A 433 8.26 15.32 -15.90
C GLU A 433 8.40 14.74 -14.47
N ALA A 434 9.50 14.06 -14.19
CA ALA A 434 9.80 13.54 -12.86
C ALA A 434 9.73 14.63 -11.77
N LYS A 435 10.30 15.80 -12.02
CA LYS A 435 10.22 16.94 -11.10
C LYS A 435 8.80 17.47 -10.90
N ALA A 436 7.99 17.47 -11.94
CA ALA A 436 6.60 17.90 -11.86
C ALA A 436 5.75 16.91 -11.03
N GLU A 437 6.11 15.64 -11.02
CA GLU A 437 5.50 14.57 -10.21
C GLU A 437 6.00 14.58 -8.75
N GLY A 438 7.04 15.36 -8.44
CA GLY A 438 7.64 15.48 -7.11
C GLY A 438 8.77 14.48 -6.84
N ASP A 439 9.22 13.75 -7.87
CA ASP A 439 10.34 12.83 -7.78
C ASP A 439 11.69 13.57 -7.75
N VAL A 440 12.68 12.95 -7.11
CA VAL A 440 14.05 13.44 -7.09
C VAL A 440 14.83 12.82 -8.25
N ALA A 441 15.17 13.62 -9.26
CA ALA A 441 16.01 13.14 -10.35
C ALA A 441 17.40 12.73 -9.82
N VAL A 442 17.86 11.55 -10.23
CA VAL A 442 19.13 10.97 -9.75
C VAL A 442 20.35 11.64 -10.39
N GLY A 443 20.21 12.20 -11.57
CA GLY A 443 21.26 12.90 -12.32
C GLY A 443 20.85 14.30 -12.78
N GLU A 444 21.75 14.97 -13.49
CA GLU A 444 21.54 16.32 -14.02
C GLU A 444 21.17 16.33 -15.52
N GLY A 445 20.96 15.16 -16.11
CA GLY A 445 20.62 15.00 -17.53
C GLY A 445 19.17 15.39 -17.85
N ALA A 446 18.85 15.36 -19.14
CA ALA A 446 17.50 15.58 -19.64
C ALA A 446 16.55 14.38 -19.33
N TRP A 447 17.12 13.23 -19.01
CA TRP A 447 16.43 11.97 -18.77
C TRP A 447 16.72 11.44 -17.37
N THR A 448 15.73 10.76 -16.78
CA THR A 448 15.88 9.99 -15.54
C THR A 448 15.26 8.61 -15.72
N ALA A 449 15.71 7.60 -14.96
CA ALA A 449 15.14 6.27 -15.00
C ALA A 449 13.70 6.28 -14.47
N VAL A 450 12.81 5.47 -15.07
CA VAL A 450 11.43 5.33 -14.61
C VAL A 450 11.37 4.51 -13.31
N HIS A 451 12.06 3.36 -13.26
CA HIS A 451 12.18 2.55 -12.04
C HIS A 451 13.40 2.98 -11.22
N HIS A 452 14.58 2.50 -11.56
CA HIS A 452 15.86 2.91 -10.96
C HIS A 452 17.01 2.72 -11.96
N ALA A 453 18.14 3.36 -11.69
CA ALA A 453 19.30 3.40 -12.58
C ALA A 453 19.97 2.03 -12.86
N PHE A 454 19.58 0.98 -12.14
CA PHE A 454 20.13 -0.39 -12.27
C PHE A 454 19.22 -1.33 -13.07
N THR A 455 18.10 -0.83 -13.59
CA THR A 455 17.17 -1.58 -14.45
C THR A 455 17.78 -1.78 -15.83
N SER A 456 17.81 -3.03 -16.30
CA SER A 456 18.30 -3.34 -17.64
C SER A 456 17.37 -2.84 -18.73
N PRO A 457 17.89 -2.28 -19.83
CA PRO A 457 17.14 -2.21 -21.06
C PRO A 457 16.69 -3.62 -21.47
N LYS A 458 15.57 -3.75 -22.20
CA LYS A 458 15.22 -5.01 -22.82
C LYS A 458 16.30 -5.43 -23.84
N PRO A 459 16.45 -6.74 -24.14
CA PRO A 459 17.51 -7.25 -25.01
C PRO A 459 17.59 -6.55 -26.37
N GLU A 460 16.46 -6.22 -26.97
CA GLU A 460 16.39 -5.52 -28.25
C GLU A 460 16.91 -4.07 -28.21
N TRP A 461 16.97 -3.47 -27.03
CA TRP A 461 17.44 -2.10 -26.84
C TRP A 461 18.90 -1.98 -26.35
N LEU A 462 19.55 -3.10 -25.95
CA LEU A 462 20.87 -3.08 -25.35
C LEU A 462 21.93 -2.33 -26.14
N GLU A 463 21.85 -2.35 -27.46
CA GLU A 463 22.83 -1.67 -28.34
C GLU A 463 22.48 -0.21 -28.65
N SER A 464 21.21 0.22 -28.48
CA SER A 464 20.72 1.50 -28.99
C SER A 464 19.93 2.37 -28.00
N PHE A 465 19.73 1.93 -26.75
CA PHE A 465 18.91 2.66 -25.77
C PHE A 465 19.41 4.08 -25.48
N ASP A 466 20.69 4.33 -25.59
CA ASP A 466 21.30 5.64 -25.36
C ASP A 466 21.20 6.58 -26.57
N GLU A 467 20.97 6.05 -27.75
CA GLU A 467 20.64 6.82 -28.97
C GLU A 467 19.16 7.18 -29.03
N HIS A 468 18.29 6.34 -28.45
CA HIS A 468 16.83 6.47 -28.46
C HIS A 468 16.22 6.40 -27.04
N PRO A 469 16.64 7.24 -26.08
CA PRO A 469 16.24 7.10 -24.67
C PRO A 469 14.72 7.27 -24.45
N GLY A 470 14.03 8.00 -25.31
CA GLY A 470 12.57 8.18 -25.23
C GLY A 470 11.74 7.01 -25.77
N GLU A 471 12.37 6.06 -26.46
CA GLU A 471 11.69 4.90 -27.07
C GLU A 471 12.06 3.59 -26.36
N ALA A 472 13.23 3.56 -25.69
CA ALA A 472 13.76 2.37 -25.06
C ALA A 472 12.85 1.89 -23.92
N THR A 473 12.58 0.58 -23.92
CA THR A 473 11.80 -0.07 -22.87
C THR A 473 12.68 -0.77 -21.86
N ALA A 474 12.22 -0.76 -20.61
CA ALA A 474 12.85 -1.42 -19.48
C ALA A 474 12.50 -2.90 -19.44
N TYR A 475 13.43 -3.74 -19.02
CA TYR A 475 13.17 -5.14 -18.69
C TYR A 475 12.59 -5.22 -17.26
N ALA A 476 11.46 -4.56 -17.08
CA ALA A 476 10.76 -4.35 -15.82
C ALA A 476 9.34 -4.93 -15.85
N TYR A 477 8.83 -5.20 -14.68
CA TYR A 477 7.52 -5.83 -14.46
C TYR A 477 6.93 -5.40 -13.13
N ASP A 478 5.66 -4.94 -13.16
CA ASP A 478 4.92 -4.54 -11.97
C ASP A 478 3.68 -5.41 -11.80
N MET A 479 3.48 -5.93 -10.59
CA MET A 479 2.27 -6.66 -10.24
C MET A 479 1.22 -5.69 -9.72
N VAL A 480 0.05 -5.73 -10.34
CA VAL A 480 -1.10 -4.91 -9.98
C VAL A 480 -2.22 -5.79 -9.43
N CYS A 481 -2.86 -5.35 -8.36
CA CYS A 481 -4.03 -5.97 -7.76
C CYS A 481 -5.11 -4.91 -7.52
N ASN A 482 -6.28 -5.06 -8.13
CA ASN A 482 -7.43 -4.17 -7.94
C ASN A 482 -7.05 -2.68 -8.06
N GLY A 483 -6.31 -2.30 -9.10
CA GLY A 483 -5.88 -0.93 -9.33
C GLY A 483 -4.71 -0.44 -8.45
N ASN A 484 -4.09 -1.34 -7.70
CA ASN A 484 -2.92 -1.03 -6.85
C ASN A 484 -1.70 -1.80 -7.33
N GLU A 485 -0.61 -1.13 -7.58
CA GLU A 485 0.70 -1.75 -7.70
C GLU A 485 1.11 -2.33 -6.34
N ILE A 486 1.23 -3.64 -6.25
CA ILE A 486 1.60 -4.36 -5.02
C ILE A 486 3.03 -4.83 -5.00
N GLY A 487 3.70 -4.84 -6.13
CA GLY A 487 5.11 -5.20 -6.25
C GLY A 487 5.66 -4.79 -7.59
N GLY A 488 6.91 -4.39 -7.63
CA GLY A 488 7.62 -4.01 -8.84
C GLY A 488 9.05 -4.53 -8.84
N GLY A 489 9.53 -4.86 -10.03
CA GLY A 489 10.86 -5.40 -10.21
C GLY A 489 11.40 -5.26 -11.62
N SER A 490 12.62 -5.71 -11.80
CA SER A 490 13.27 -5.72 -13.11
C SER A 490 14.41 -6.76 -13.16
N ILE A 491 14.81 -7.10 -14.37
CA ILE A 491 16.14 -7.66 -14.61
C ILE A 491 17.14 -6.52 -14.49
N ARG A 492 18.26 -6.78 -13.81
CA ARG A 492 19.25 -5.75 -13.47
C ARG A 492 20.36 -5.71 -14.51
N ILE A 493 20.98 -4.55 -14.61
CA ILE A 493 22.25 -4.43 -15.32
C ILE A 493 23.31 -5.15 -14.49
N HIS A 494 24.04 -6.09 -15.09
CA HIS A 494 25.16 -6.80 -14.49
C HIS A 494 26.49 -6.51 -15.22
N ARG A 495 26.42 -5.81 -16.36
CA ARG A 495 27.57 -5.39 -17.15
C ARG A 495 27.92 -3.95 -16.85
N ARG A 496 29.19 -3.71 -16.50
CA ARG A 496 29.68 -2.37 -16.16
C ARG A 496 29.55 -1.38 -17.32
N ASP A 497 29.85 -1.81 -18.54
CA ASP A 497 29.77 -0.97 -19.75
C ASP A 497 28.34 -0.48 -20.02
N VAL A 498 27.36 -1.33 -19.83
CA VAL A 498 25.92 -0.96 -19.96
C VAL A 498 25.51 0.03 -18.85
N GLN A 499 25.98 -0.21 -17.62
CA GLN A 499 25.67 0.66 -16.49
C GLN A 499 26.24 2.09 -16.66
N GLU A 500 27.46 2.18 -17.18
CA GLU A 500 28.11 3.46 -17.46
C GLU A 500 27.36 4.24 -18.56
N ARG A 501 26.83 3.55 -19.58
CA ARG A 501 25.99 4.16 -20.62
C ARG A 501 24.66 4.68 -20.05
N VAL A 502 23.99 3.92 -19.18
CA VAL A 502 22.76 4.38 -18.50
C VAL A 502 23.02 5.62 -17.67
N PHE A 503 24.08 5.64 -16.86
CA PHE A 503 24.47 6.82 -16.09
C PHE A 503 24.75 8.03 -16.97
N LYS A 504 25.37 7.85 -18.13
CA LYS A 504 25.62 8.92 -19.09
C LYS A 504 24.34 9.54 -19.63
N VAL A 505 23.33 8.73 -19.96
CA VAL A 505 22.00 9.22 -20.39
C VAL A 505 21.34 10.05 -19.29
N MET A 506 21.50 9.63 -18.03
CA MET A 506 20.96 10.35 -16.87
C MET A 506 21.80 11.60 -16.48
N GLY A 507 22.91 11.87 -17.18
CA GLY A 507 23.78 13.01 -16.87
C GLY A 507 24.59 12.85 -15.59
N ILE A 508 24.90 11.61 -15.20
CA ILE A 508 25.79 11.28 -14.07
C ILE A 508 27.21 11.13 -14.65
N THR A 509 28.14 11.97 -14.20
CA THR A 509 29.54 11.88 -14.64
C THR A 509 30.21 10.63 -14.09
N GLN A 510 31.33 10.23 -14.69
CA GLN A 510 32.09 9.08 -14.25
C GLN A 510 32.60 9.25 -12.80
N GLU A 511 32.99 10.45 -12.42
CA GLU A 511 33.42 10.79 -11.06
C GLU A 511 32.26 10.67 -10.07
N GLN A 512 31.07 11.18 -10.43
CA GLN A 512 29.87 11.09 -9.62
C GLN A 512 29.40 9.62 -9.49
N ALA A 513 29.46 8.84 -10.56
CA ALA A 513 29.15 7.42 -10.55
C ALA A 513 30.07 6.64 -9.63
N GLN A 514 31.39 6.90 -9.72
CA GLN A 514 32.38 6.27 -8.86
C GLN A 514 32.23 6.70 -7.40
N GLU A 515 31.92 7.97 -7.14
CA GLU A 515 31.68 8.46 -5.79
C GLU A 515 30.46 7.82 -5.15
N LYS A 516 29.33 7.73 -5.86
CA LYS A 516 28.04 7.28 -5.31
C LYS A 516 27.87 5.76 -5.34
N PHE A 517 28.32 5.12 -6.42
CA PHE A 517 28.05 3.72 -6.74
C PHE A 517 29.32 2.89 -6.99
N GLY A 518 30.51 3.45 -6.74
CA GLY A 518 31.80 2.84 -7.05
C GLY A 518 31.92 1.42 -6.49
N PHE A 519 31.48 1.18 -5.28
CA PHE A 519 31.53 -0.14 -4.65
C PHE A 519 30.72 -1.21 -5.42
N LEU A 520 29.61 -0.84 -6.07
CA LEU A 520 28.85 -1.77 -6.93
C LEU A 520 29.50 -1.93 -8.29
N LEU A 521 29.96 -0.81 -8.91
CA LEU A 521 30.66 -0.86 -10.19
C LEU A 521 31.95 -1.68 -10.13
N ASP A 522 32.67 -1.57 -9.02
CA ASP A 522 33.89 -2.35 -8.77
C ASP A 522 33.56 -3.85 -8.58
N ALA A 523 32.46 -4.16 -7.90
CA ALA A 523 31.99 -5.55 -7.75
C ALA A 523 31.64 -6.18 -9.09
N PHE A 524 31.07 -5.45 -10.05
CA PHE A 524 30.77 -5.97 -11.38
C PHE A 524 31.98 -6.43 -12.17
N ALA A 525 33.18 -5.94 -11.82
CA ALA A 525 34.42 -6.41 -12.42
C ALA A 525 34.79 -7.85 -12.02
N PHE A 526 34.16 -8.42 -11.01
CA PHE A 526 34.43 -9.75 -10.49
C PHE A 526 33.39 -10.80 -10.93
N GLY A 527 32.88 -10.69 -12.15
CA GLY A 527 32.01 -11.69 -12.74
C GLY A 527 30.59 -11.70 -12.17
N ALA A 528 29.97 -10.53 -12.09
CA ALA A 528 28.57 -10.42 -11.68
C ALA A 528 27.66 -11.28 -12.55
N PRO A 529 26.80 -12.13 -11.99
CA PRO A 529 25.87 -12.95 -12.76
C PRO A 529 24.74 -12.11 -13.32
N PRO A 530 24.07 -12.52 -14.41
CA PRO A 530 22.74 -12.02 -14.73
C PRO A 530 21.83 -12.23 -13.53
N HIS A 531 21.06 -11.22 -13.13
CA HIS A 531 20.18 -11.30 -11.97
C HIS A 531 18.97 -10.37 -12.11
N GLY A 532 17.94 -10.67 -11.36
CA GLY A 532 16.71 -9.93 -11.31
C GLY A 532 15.98 -10.14 -9.98
N GLY A 533 15.01 -9.32 -9.72
CA GLY A 533 14.27 -9.40 -8.47
C GLY A 533 13.03 -8.53 -8.46
N ILE A 534 12.32 -8.60 -7.34
CA ILE A 534 11.07 -7.87 -7.11
C ILE A 534 11.00 -7.42 -5.65
N ALA A 535 10.38 -6.27 -5.43
CA ALA A 535 10.04 -5.79 -4.11
C ALA A 535 8.52 -5.61 -4.00
N PHE A 536 7.91 -6.29 -3.02
CA PHE A 536 6.49 -6.14 -2.73
C PHE A 536 6.26 -5.09 -1.65
N GLY A 537 5.30 -4.19 -1.87
CA GLY A 537 4.82 -3.24 -0.88
C GLY A 537 4.04 -3.96 0.23
N TRP A 538 4.74 -4.40 1.27
CA TRP A 538 4.20 -5.34 2.25
C TRP A 538 3.02 -4.77 3.04
N ASP A 539 3.11 -3.50 3.42
CA ASP A 539 2.02 -2.79 4.11
C ASP A 539 0.76 -2.71 3.23
N ARG A 540 0.94 -2.50 1.91
CA ARG A 540 -0.16 -2.44 0.94
C ARG A 540 -0.86 -3.78 0.75
N ILE A 541 -0.10 -4.88 0.66
CA ILE A 541 -0.66 -6.24 0.58
C ILE A 541 -1.51 -6.54 1.81
N VAL A 542 -0.99 -6.23 3.01
CA VAL A 542 -1.74 -6.47 4.24
C VAL A 542 -2.97 -5.56 4.32
N ALA A 543 -2.90 -4.31 3.87
CA ALA A 543 -4.04 -3.40 3.83
C ALA A 543 -5.15 -3.93 2.92
N LEU A 544 -4.81 -4.36 1.70
CA LEU A 544 -5.77 -4.97 0.77
C LEU A 544 -6.46 -6.20 1.37
N LEU A 545 -5.69 -7.11 1.97
CA LEU A 545 -6.24 -8.31 2.60
C LEU A 545 -7.04 -8.02 3.88
N SER A 546 -6.82 -6.89 4.54
CA SER A 546 -7.54 -6.48 5.74
C SER A 546 -8.73 -5.57 5.45
N ASP A 547 -8.98 -5.25 4.17
CA ASP A 547 -9.98 -4.26 3.75
C ASP A 547 -9.78 -2.91 4.47
N ALA A 548 -8.52 -2.50 4.61
CA ALA A 548 -8.12 -1.28 5.30
C ALA A 548 -8.01 -0.11 4.32
N GLU A 549 -8.56 1.04 4.68
CA GLU A 549 -8.53 2.25 3.85
C GLU A 549 -7.14 2.90 3.76
N SER A 550 -6.26 2.59 4.72
CA SER A 550 -4.92 3.14 4.81
C SER A 550 -3.91 2.12 5.33
N ILE A 551 -2.69 2.17 4.81
CA ILE A 551 -1.57 1.36 5.33
C ILE A 551 -1.27 1.65 6.82
N ARG A 552 -1.67 2.82 7.35
CA ARG A 552 -1.55 3.14 8.77
C ARG A 552 -2.31 2.19 9.69
N GLU A 553 -3.37 1.57 9.20
CA GLU A 553 -4.19 0.64 10.00
C GLU A 553 -3.48 -0.70 10.22
N VAL A 554 -2.61 -1.10 9.29
CA VAL A 554 -1.89 -2.37 9.31
C VAL A 554 -0.45 -2.26 9.82
N ILE A 555 -0.03 -1.07 10.25
CA ILE A 555 1.25 -0.79 10.91
C ILE A 555 0.99 -0.62 12.41
N ALA A 556 1.82 -1.25 13.25
CA ALA A 556 1.62 -1.22 14.70
C ALA A 556 1.64 0.21 15.25
N PHE A 557 2.66 1.00 14.92
CA PHE A 557 2.84 2.38 15.36
C PHE A 557 3.20 3.28 14.16
N PRO A 558 2.20 3.66 13.32
CA PRO A 558 2.44 4.50 12.16
C PRO A 558 2.62 5.96 12.55
N LYS A 559 3.16 6.75 11.62
CA LYS A 559 3.12 8.22 11.69
C LYS A 559 1.76 8.73 11.20
N SER A 560 1.33 9.89 11.71
CA SER A 560 0.17 10.62 11.19
C SER A 560 0.37 11.08 9.74
N GLY A 561 -0.67 11.60 9.11
CA GLY A 561 -0.60 12.14 7.75
C GLY A 561 0.40 13.29 7.56
N GLY A 562 0.88 13.92 8.63
CA GLY A 562 1.93 14.94 8.62
C GLY A 562 3.33 14.41 9.01
N GLY A 563 3.53 13.10 9.13
CA GLY A 563 4.80 12.49 9.52
C GLY A 563 5.13 12.58 11.01
N TYR A 564 4.19 13.04 11.82
CA TYR A 564 4.32 13.16 13.26
C TYR A 564 3.83 11.90 13.96
N ASP A 565 4.51 11.50 15.03
CA ASP A 565 4.09 10.41 15.91
C ASP A 565 3.38 10.99 17.15
N PRO A 566 2.04 10.94 17.24
CA PRO A 566 1.31 11.47 18.40
C PRO A 566 1.57 10.72 19.71
N LEU A 567 2.04 9.47 19.64
CA LEU A 567 2.33 8.67 20.83
C LEU A 567 3.64 9.08 21.51
N THR A 568 4.70 9.24 20.73
CA THR A 568 6.05 9.56 21.25
C THR A 568 6.41 11.03 21.11
N ALA A 569 5.55 11.83 20.45
CA ALA A 569 5.81 13.21 20.09
C ALA A 569 7.05 13.40 19.18
N ALA A 570 7.38 12.40 18.36
CA ALA A 570 8.48 12.48 17.39
C ALA A 570 8.01 13.07 16.04
N PRO A 571 8.83 13.92 15.35
CA PRO A 571 10.17 14.34 15.76
C PRO A 571 10.13 15.38 16.87
N ALA A 572 11.12 15.33 17.76
CA ALA A 572 11.25 16.24 18.90
C ALA A 572 12.62 16.93 18.91
N PRO A 573 12.75 18.14 19.50
CA PRO A 573 14.02 18.80 19.69
C PRO A 573 14.99 17.95 20.52
N ILE A 574 16.28 17.99 20.17
CA ILE A 574 17.35 17.36 20.92
C ILE A 574 18.06 18.36 21.84
N THR A 575 18.68 17.88 22.91
CA THR A 575 19.39 18.72 23.88
C THR A 575 20.66 19.34 23.27
N ALA A 576 21.16 20.41 23.87
CA ALA A 576 22.44 21.02 23.47
C ALA A 576 23.62 20.04 23.61
N GLN A 577 23.59 19.13 24.57
CA GLN A 577 24.58 18.08 24.72
C GLN A 577 24.53 17.10 23.55
N GLN A 578 23.35 16.59 23.22
CA GLN A 578 23.16 15.70 22.07
C GLN A 578 23.59 16.33 20.76
N ARG A 579 23.29 17.63 20.53
CA ARG A 579 23.78 18.37 19.34
C ARG A 579 25.30 18.41 19.26
N ARG A 580 25.97 18.71 20.40
CA ARG A 580 27.45 18.71 20.45
C ARG A 580 28.03 17.32 20.21
N GLU A 581 27.47 16.30 20.85
CA GLU A 581 27.91 14.91 20.70
C GLU A 581 27.71 14.39 19.27
N ALA A 582 26.62 14.78 18.63
CA ALA A 582 26.34 14.46 17.22
C ALA A 582 27.11 15.31 16.22
N GLY A 583 27.82 16.35 16.66
CA GLY A 583 28.50 17.30 15.78
C GLY A 583 27.55 18.18 14.96
N VAL A 584 26.32 18.38 15.44
CA VAL A 584 25.27 19.14 14.74
C VAL A 584 24.90 20.38 15.54
N ASP A 585 25.08 21.57 14.99
CA ASP A 585 24.66 22.82 15.63
C ASP A 585 23.40 23.38 14.95
N SER A 586 22.27 22.74 15.16
CA SER A 586 20.97 23.23 14.70
C SER A 586 20.08 23.63 15.88
N LYS A 587 19.44 24.80 15.77
CA LYS A 587 18.45 25.27 16.74
C LYS A 587 17.06 24.76 16.37
N PRO A 588 16.22 24.37 17.36
CA PRO A 588 14.81 24.08 17.11
C PRO A 588 14.11 25.29 16.49
N SER A 589 13.18 25.06 15.58
CA SER A 589 12.33 26.17 15.10
C SER A 589 11.44 26.68 16.23
N GLU A 590 11.12 27.97 16.23
CA GLU A 590 10.24 28.58 17.26
C GLU A 590 8.83 27.94 17.31
N LYS A 591 8.38 27.34 16.22
CA LYS A 591 7.10 26.60 16.17
C LYS A 591 7.11 25.35 17.03
N ASN A 592 8.22 24.67 17.17
CA ASN A 592 8.35 23.41 17.92
C ASN A 592 8.73 23.62 19.39
N ALA A 593 9.03 24.86 19.78
CA ALA A 593 9.39 25.17 21.19
C ALA A 593 8.14 25.36 22.11
N LYS A 594 6.94 25.35 21.53
CA LYS A 594 5.67 25.63 22.27
C LYS A 594 4.74 24.42 22.40
N SER A 595 5.17 23.20 22.02
CA SER A 595 4.39 21.96 22.19
C SER A 595 4.83 21.14 23.42
#